data_720803ea1c1073a31e87345e40cc764e
#
_entry.id   720803ea1c1073a31e87345e40cc764e
#
_cell.length_a   1.000
_cell.length_b   1.000
_cell.length_c   1.000
_cell.angle_alpha   90.00
_cell.angle_beta   90.00
_cell.angle_gamma   90.00
#
_symmetry.space_group_name_H-M   'P 1'
#
loop_
_entity.id
_entity.type
_entity.pdbx_description
1 polymer ?
#
loop_
_entity_poly.entity_id
_entity_poly.type
_entity_poly.pdbx_seq_one_letter_code
_entity_poly.pdbx_strand_id
1 'polypeptide(L)'
;MYEQNSFEAKLRELIENHPSKEKEIRPWGGFITLWSDENFKVKILLVLPQKRLSLQKHKFRKEKWVIVEGEALITKGNKKFIMGEGNTLMIEKEEPHRIENRSKDKILKIIEVWMGEKLLEDDIERIEDDFGRV
;
A
#
# COMPACT_ATOMS: atom_id res chain seq x y z
N MET A 1 -22.43 -1.05 -3.55
CA MET A 1 -22.15 -1.23 -4.99
C MET A 1 -21.98 0.09 -5.71
N TYR A 2 -23.00 0.93 -5.66
CA TYR A 2 -22.98 2.26 -6.28
C TYR A 2 -21.83 3.12 -5.74
N GLU A 3 -21.67 3.16 -4.41
CA GLU A 3 -20.57 3.90 -3.78
C GLU A 3 -19.21 3.34 -4.14
N GLN A 4 -19.08 2.02 -4.23
CA GLN A 4 -17.83 1.36 -4.58
C GLN A 4 -17.38 1.77 -5.98
N ASN A 5 -18.30 1.82 -6.95
CA ASN A 5 -18.00 2.27 -8.31
C ASN A 5 -17.52 3.72 -8.33
N SER A 6 -18.10 4.57 -7.47
CA SER A 6 -17.70 5.98 -7.35
C SER A 6 -16.26 6.10 -6.80
N PHE A 7 -15.90 5.28 -5.82
CA PHE A 7 -14.54 5.28 -5.28
C PHE A 7 -13.53 4.73 -6.28
N GLU A 8 -13.90 3.72 -7.05
CA GLU A 8 -13.04 3.19 -8.11
C GLU A 8 -12.80 4.22 -9.19
N ALA A 9 -13.83 4.95 -9.60
CA ALA A 9 -13.70 6.02 -10.59
C ALA A 9 -12.79 7.14 -10.09
N LYS A 10 -12.95 7.53 -8.82
CA LYS A 10 -12.11 8.56 -8.21
C LYS A 10 -10.66 8.11 -8.12
N LEU A 11 -10.43 6.87 -7.74
CA LEU A 11 -9.09 6.30 -7.66
C LEU A 11 -8.40 6.32 -9.03
N ARG A 12 -9.12 5.89 -10.07
CA ARG A 12 -8.58 5.89 -11.44
C ARG A 12 -8.21 7.30 -11.88
N GLU A 13 -9.06 8.27 -11.61
CA GLU A 13 -8.79 9.66 -11.95
C GLU A 13 -7.52 10.16 -11.27
N LEU A 14 -7.36 9.88 -9.98
CA LEU A 14 -6.18 10.30 -9.22
C LEU A 14 -4.90 9.67 -9.78
N ILE A 15 -4.93 8.39 -10.11
CA ILE A 15 -3.74 7.69 -10.59
C ILE A 15 -3.44 8.05 -12.04
N GLU A 16 -4.44 7.97 -12.91
CA GLU A 16 -4.23 8.17 -14.35
C GLU A 16 -3.81 9.60 -14.69
N ASN A 17 -4.30 10.59 -13.94
CA ASN A 17 -3.95 11.99 -14.18
C ASN A 17 -2.63 12.42 -13.54
N HIS A 18 -2.03 11.59 -12.69
CA HIS A 18 -0.75 11.93 -12.08
C HIS A 18 0.38 11.82 -13.11
N PRO A 19 1.35 12.76 -13.11
CA PRO A 19 2.43 12.76 -14.12
C PRO A 19 3.47 11.65 -13.96
N SER A 20 3.51 10.94 -12.84
CA SER A 20 4.45 9.83 -12.66
C SER A 20 4.24 8.75 -13.72
N LYS A 21 5.33 8.18 -14.21
CA LYS A 21 5.30 7.06 -15.15
C LYS A 21 5.32 5.71 -14.45
N GLU A 22 5.66 5.68 -13.15
CA GLU A 22 5.62 4.47 -12.32
C GLU A 22 4.38 4.51 -11.45
N LYS A 23 3.28 4.03 -11.97
CA LYS A 23 2.00 4.01 -11.28
C LYS A 23 1.18 2.86 -11.81
N GLU A 24 0.37 2.23 -10.96
CA GLU A 24 -0.47 1.11 -11.37
C GLU A 24 -1.77 1.07 -10.59
N ILE A 25 -2.82 0.58 -11.26
CA ILE A 25 -4.08 0.22 -10.63
C ILE A 25 -4.00 -1.26 -10.28
N ARG A 26 -4.36 -1.58 -9.04
CA ARG A 26 -4.31 -2.93 -8.48
C ARG A 26 -5.70 -3.34 -8.01
N PRO A 27 -5.96 -4.63 -7.75
CA PRO A 27 -7.28 -5.07 -7.28
C PRO A 27 -7.74 -4.40 -5.99
N TRP A 28 -6.82 -4.00 -5.12
CA TRP A 28 -7.11 -3.35 -3.84
C TRP A 28 -7.10 -1.82 -3.93
N GLY A 29 -6.70 -1.24 -5.03
CA GLY A 29 -6.58 0.20 -5.20
C GLY A 29 -5.50 0.56 -6.19
N GLY A 30 -4.34 1.01 -5.71
CA GLY A 30 -3.23 1.29 -6.59
C GLY A 30 -2.14 2.11 -5.93
N PHE A 31 -1.13 2.45 -6.71
CA PHE A 31 -0.01 3.23 -6.20
C PHE A 31 0.54 4.19 -7.25
N ILE A 32 1.23 5.20 -6.76
CA ILE A 32 1.96 6.16 -7.58
C ILE A 32 3.36 6.27 -6.98
N THR A 33 4.41 6.06 -7.79
CA THR A 33 5.78 6.29 -7.35
C THR A 33 6.09 7.77 -7.48
N LEU A 34 6.44 8.40 -6.35
CA LEU A 34 6.72 9.84 -6.29
C LEU A 34 8.19 10.15 -6.51
N TRP A 35 9.07 9.24 -6.13
CA TRP A 35 10.53 9.35 -6.31
C TRP A 35 11.12 7.96 -6.39
N SER A 36 12.12 7.78 -7.26
CA SER A 36 12.81 6.50 -7.40
C SER A 36 14.23 6.73 -7.85
N ASP A 37 15.19 6.23 -7.07
CA ASP A 37 16.58 6.15 -7.49
C ASP A 37 17.18 4.85 -6.93
N GLU A 38 18.49 4.69 -7.03
CA GLU A 38 19.11 3.43 -6.59
C GLU A 38 19.23 3.30 -5.06
N ASN A 39 18.98 4.38 -4.32
CA ASN A 39 19.13 4.40 -2.86
C ASN A 39 17.81 4.24 -2.11
N PHE A 40 16.73 4.82 -2.64
CA PHE A 40 15.41 4.69 -2.02
C PHE A 40 14.31 4.95 -3.03
N LYS A 41 13.10 4.55 -2.66
CA LYS A 41 11.89 4.78 -3.46
C LYS A 41 10.78 5.29 -2.55
N VAL A 42 10.00 6.24 -3.03
CA VAL A 42 8.86 6.78 -2.30
C VAL A 42 7.60 6.55 -3.12
N LYS A 43 6.60 5.93 -2.50
CA LYS A 43 5.31 5.67 -3.12
C LYS A 43 4.18 6.23 -2.28
N ILE A 44 3.08 6.56 -2.94
CA ILE A 44 1.79 6.69 -2.26
C ILE A 44 0.93 5.50 -2.62
N LEU A 45 0.38 4.83 -1.61
CA LEU A 45 -0.60 3.77 -1.78
C LEU A 45 -1.99 4.35 -1.56
N LEU A 46 -2.91 3.95 -2.41
CA LEU A 46 -4.32 4.37 -2.37
C LEU A 46 -5.14 3.09 -2.23
N VAL A 47 -5.72 2.87 -1.04
CA VAL A 47 -6.46 1.63 -0.78
C VAL A 47 -7.95 1.92 -0.77
N LEU A 48 -8.68 1.24 -1.64
CA LEU A 48 -10.13 1.38 -1.75
C LEU A 48 -10.83 0.97 -0.47
N PRO A 49 -12.02 1.56 -0.20
CA PRO A 49 -12.81 1.16 0.96
C PRO A 49 -13.04 -0.35 1.01
N GLN A 50 -12.86 -0.94 2.18
CA GLN A 50 -13.10 -2.37 2.47
C GLN A 50 -12.21 -3.33 1.67
N LYS A 51 -11.09 -2.85 1.15
CA LYS A 51 -10.09 -3.67 0.47
C LYS A 51 -8.82 -3.75 1.31
N ARG A 52 -8.02 -4.76 1.03
CA ARG A 52 -6.73 -4.94 1.68
C ARG A 52 -5.72 -5.51 0.70
N LEU A 53 -4.46 -5.19 0.94
CA LEU A 53 -3.35 -5.78 0.21
C LEU A 53 -3.17 -7.23 0.65
N SER A 54 -2.32 -7.98 -0.05
CA SER A 54 -1.94 -9.32 0.39
C SER A 54 -1.19 -9.26 1.72
N LEU A 55 -1.20 -10.37 2.44
CA LEU A 55 -0.23 -10.60 3.52
C LEU A 55 1.05 -11.00 2.82
N GLN A 56 2.10 -10.21 2.97
CA GLN A 56 3.30 -10.28 2.13
C GLN A 56 4.56 -9.96 2.90
N LYS A 57 5.71 -10.34 2.35
CA LYS A 57 7.01 -9.96 2.89
C LYS A 57 7.99 -9.69 1.75
N HIS A 58 9.08 -8.97 2.06
CA HIS A 58 10.10 -8.59 1.09
C HIS A 58 11.48 -9.01 1.61
N LYS A 59 12.30 -9.50 0.71
CA LYS A 59 13.61 -10.07 1.05
C LYS A 59 14.70 -8.99 1.14
N PHE A 60 14.66 -8.00 0.24
CA PHE A 60 15.79 -7.09 0.05
C PHE A 60 15.55 -5.68 0.56
N ARG A 61 14.32 -5.34 0.95
CA ARG A 61 13.99 -3.99 1.42
C ARG A 61 13.25 -3.99 2.73
N LYS A 62 13.40 -2.89 3.45
CA LYS A 62 12.51 -2.51 4.55
C LYS A 62 11.69 -1.31 4.11
N GLU A 63 10.59 -1.04 4.81
CA GLU A 63 9.67 0.02 4.45
C GLU A 63 9.32 0.86 5.66
N LYS A 64 9.26 2.17 5.46
CA LYS A 64 8.71 3.09 6.47
C LYS A 64 7.38 3.60 5.95
N TRP A 65 6.34 3.52 6.75
CA TRP A 65 4.99 3.96 6.38
C TRP A 65 4.57 5.17 7.18
N VAL A 66 3.82 6.07 6.53
CA VAL A 66 3.12 7.18 7.18
C VAL A 66 1.67 7.15 6.72
N ILE A 67 0.73 7.07 7.66
CA ILE A 67 -0.69 7.19 7.33
C ILE A 67 -0.97 8.67 7.10
N VAL A 68 -1.45 9.03 5.92
CA VAL A 68 -1.69 10.42 5.53
C VAL A 68 -3.16 10.78 5.61
N GLU A 69 -4.02 9.90 5.09
CA GLU A 69 -5.48 10.09 5.17
C GLU A 69 -6.13 8.76 5.50
N GLY A 70 -7.05 8.77 6.45
CA GLY A 70 -7.83 7.62 6.82
C GLY A 70 -7.23 6.84 7.98
N GLU A 71 -7.69 5.61 8.13
CA GLU A 71 -7.32 4.72 9.22
C GLU A 71 -7.10 3.32 8.67
N ALA A 72 -6.04 2.68 9.10
CA ALA A 72 -5.66 1.37 8.58
C ALA A 72 -5.63 0.33 9.71
N LEU A 73 -6.10 -0.88 9.39
CA LEU A 73 -5.79 -2.06 10.21
C LEU A 73 -4.50 -2.64 9.64
N ILE A 74 -3.48 -2.68 10.46
CA ILE A 74 -2.15 -3.15 10.07
C ILE A 74 -1.89 -4.53 10.67
N THR A 75 -1.37 -5.42 9.84
CA THR A 75 -0.75 -6.65 10.30
C THR A 75 0.76 -6.48 10.20
N LYS A 76 1.49 -6.72 11.29
CA LYS A 76 2.94 -6.67 11.35
C LYS A 76 3.42 -7.89 12.14
N GLY A 77 4.07 -8.83 11.46
CA GLY A 77 4.40 -10.11 12.05
C GLY A 77 3.12 -10.84 12.49
N ASN A 78 3.00 -11.14 13.76
CA ASN A 78 1.83 -11.79 14.33
C ASN A 78 0.91 -10.81 15.09
N LYS A 79 1.11 -9.51 14.93
CA LYS A 79 0.34 -8.47 15.63
C LYS A 79 -0.60 -7.76 14.65
N LYS A 80 -1.75 -7.33 15.16
CA LYS A 80 -2.69 -6.50 14.41
C LYS A 80 -3.06 -5.29 15.25
N PHE A 81 -3.10 -4.12 14.64
CA PHE A 81 -3.44 -2.87 15.34
C PHE A 81 -3.90 -1.81 14.35
N ILE A 82 -4.58 -0.80 14.89
CA ILE A 82 -5.09 0.32 14.11
C ILE A 82 -4.08 1.44 14.10
N MET A 83 -3.85 2.03 12.92
CA MET A 83 -3.03 3.24 12.76
C MET A 83 -3.87 4.32 12.10
N GLY A 84 -3.76 5.53 12.62
CA GLY A 84 -4.47 6.70 12.09
C GLY A 84 -3.53 7.74 11.52
N GLU A 85 -4.10 8.86 11.09
CA GLU A 85 -3.36 9.94 10.44
C GLU A 85 -2.19 10.42 11.30
N GLY A 86 -1.03 10.53 10.66
CA GLY A 86 0.22 10.94 11.32
C GLY A 86 1.01 9.82 11.97
N ASN A 87 0.44 8.63 12.14
CA ASN A 87 1.17 7.50 12.70
C ASN A 87 2.18 6.95 11.68
N THR A 88 3.30 6.45 12.17
CA THR A 88 4.36 5.87 11.35
C THR A 88 4.73 4.48 11.84
N LEU A 89 5.30 3.67 10.94
CA LEU A 89 5.65 2.29 11.23
C LEU A 89 6.83 1.86 10.36
N MET A 90 7.76 1.10 10.94
CA MET A 90 8.84 0.47 10.18
C MET A 90 8.52 -1.00 9.98
N ILE A 91 8.59 -1.47 8.74
CA ILE A 91 8.51 -2.88 8.38
C ILE A 91 9.92 -3.34 8.02
N GLU A 92 10.39 -4.38 8.70
CA GLU A 92 11.72 -4.92 8.47
C GLU A 92 11.74 -5.91 7.30
N LYS A 93 12.94 -6.22 6.80
CA LYS A 93 13.11 -7.29 5.80
C LYS A 93 12.53 -8.59 6.34
N GLU A 94 11.90 -9.36 5.48
CA GLU A 94 11.30 -10.67 5.79
C GLU A 94 10.14 -10.63 6.80
N GLU A 95 9.72 -9.46 7.23
CA GLU A 95 8.62 -9.33 8.19
C GLU A 95 7.28 -9.34 7.46
N PRO A 96 6.40 -10.32 7.74
CA PRO A 96 5.06 -10.34 7.14
C PRO A 96 4.27 -9.11 7.53
N HIS A 97 3.56 -8.53 6.55
CA HIS A 97 2.77 -7.33 6.80
C HIS A 97 1.59 -7.23 5.84
N ARG A 98 0.58 -6.50 6.26
CA ARG A 98 -0.63 -6.26 5.47
C ARG A 98 -1.26 -4.94 5.88
N ILE A 99 -1.81 -4.25 4.89
CA ILE A 99 -2.59 -3.02 5.07
C ILE A 99 -4.03 -3.31 4.69
N GLU A 100 -4.97 -2.95 5.56
CA GLU A 100 -6.39 -3.09 5.29
C GLU A 100 -7.11 -1.78 5.54
N ASN A 101 -7.93 -1.35 4.57
CA ASN A 101 -8.81 -0.20 4.72
C ASN A 101 -10.19 -0.71 5.14
N ARG A 102 -10.55 -0.52 6.40
CA ARG A 102 -11.84 -0.98 6.92
C ARG A 102 -12.95 0.06 6.77
N SER A 103 -12.62 1.26 6.33
CA SER A 103 -13.62 2.29 6.08
C SER A 103 -14.55 1.88 4.94
N LYS A 104 -15.79 2.33 5.01
CA LYS A 104 -16.77 2.12 3.93
C LYS A 104 -16.81 3.28 2.97
N ASP A 105 -16.26 4.44 3.34
CA ASP A 105 -16.50 5.70 2.64
C ASP A 105 -15.27 6.57 2.42
N LYS A 106 -14.07 6.03 2.65
CA LYS A 106 -12.82 6.78 2.44
C LYS A 106 -11.77 5.94 1.75
N ILE A 107 -11.04 6.54 0.83
CA ILE A 107 -9.81 5.97 0.30
C ILE A 107 -8.72 6.21 1.34
N LEU A 108 -8.02 5.14 1.72
CA LEU A 108 -6.87 5.22 2.62
C LEU A 108 -5.64 5.61 1.82
N LYS A 109 -4.87 6.58 2.32
CA LYS A 109 -3.63 7.01 1.66
C LYS A 109 -2.45 6.86 2.60
N ILE A 110 -1.43 6.15 2.14
CA ILE A 110 -0.23 5.84 2.90
C ILE A 110 0.99 6.19 2.06
N ILE A 111 1.94 6.91 2.66
CA ILE A 111 3.25 7.12 2.05
C ILE A 111 4.16 5.99 2.50
N GLU A 112 4.81 5.34 1.53
CA GLU A 112 5.79 4.28 1.76
C GLU A 112 7.16 4.72 1.30
N VAL A 113 8.17 4.55 2.15
CA VAL A 113 9.57 4.74 1.76
C VAL A 113 10.23 3.36 1.76
N TRP A 114 10.76 2.97 0.61
CA TRP A 114 11.51 1.72 0.46
C TRP A 114 13.00 1.99 0.61
N MET A 115 13.67 1.19 1.44
CA MET A 115 15.11 1.29 1.67
C MET A 115 15.71 -0.12 1.65
N GLY A 116 16.84 -0.29 1.02
CA GLY A 116 17.49 -1.59 0.98
C GLY A 116 18.42 -1.76 -0.20
N GLU A 117 18.91 -2.99 -0.36
CA GLU A 117 19.91 -3.33 -1.39
C GLU A 117 19.32 -3.39 -2.79
N LYS A 118 18.05 -3.80 -2.89
CA LYS A 118 17.34 -3.92 -4.16
C LYS A 118 15.93 -3.41 -3.99
N LEU A 119 15.53 -2.48 -4.84
CA LEU A 119 14.23 -1.82 -4.75
C LEU A 119 13.34 -2.25 -5.92
N LEU A 120 13.10 -3.57 -6.02
CA LEU A 120 12.38 -4.19 -7.12
C LEU A 120 10.92 -4.44 -6.76
N GLU A 121 10.01 -4.18 -7.71
CA GLU A 121 8.58 -4.46 -7.52
C GLU A 121 8.29 -5.95 -7.33
N ASP A 122 9.10 -6.81 -7.95
CA ASP A 122 8.92 -8.27 -7.86
C ASP A 122 9.58 -8.87 -6.62
N ASP A 123 10.20 -8.07 -5.75
CA ASP A 123 10.68 -8.53 -4.44
C ASP A 123 9.49 -8.63 -3.48
N ILE A 124 8.66 -9.65 -3.71
CA ILE A 124 7.46 -9.88 -2.90
C ILE A 124 7.16 -11.37 -2.84
N GLU A 125 6.89 -11.85 -1.63
CA GLU A 125 6.29 -13.16 -1.42
C GLU A 125 4.92 -12.94 -0.80
N ARG A 126 3.87 -13.34 -1.50
CA ARG A 126 2.49 -13.24 -1.01
C ARG A 126 2.15 -14.51 -0.24
N ILE A 127 1.75 -14.35 1.01
CA ILE A 127 1.39 -15.46 1.92
C ILE A 127 -0.12 -15.71 1.84
N GLU A 128 -0.91 -14.64 1.81
CA GLU A 128 -2.38 -14.68 1.63
C GLU A 128 -2.78 -13.55 0.71
N ASP A 129 -3.77 -13.79 -0.15
CA ASP A 129 -4.25 -12.75 -1.07
C ASP A 129 -5.72 -12.98 -1.41
N ASP A 130 -6.56 -11.96 -1.17
CA ASP A 130 -7.99 -12.00 -1.46
C ASP A 130 -8.28 -12.10 -2.96
N PHE A 131 -7.30 -11.79 -3.81
CA PHE A 131 -7.46 -11.70 -5.26
C PHE A 131 -6.79 -12.85 -6.00
N GLY A 132 -6.39 -13.91 -5.28
CA GLY A 132 -5.88 -15.13 -5.88
C GLY A 132 -4.50 -15.05 -6.51
N ARG A 133 -3.64 -14.15 -6.03
CA ARG A 133 -2.28 -13.98 -6.55
C ARG A 133 -1.21 -14.78 -5.81
N VAL A 134 -1.65 -15.63 -4.91
CA VAL A 134 -0.73 -16.55 -4.20
C VAL A 134 -0.50 -17.79 -5.03
#